data_00d0d1d857cae0eba33819da0d76399a
#
_entry.id   00d0d1d857cae0eba33819da0d76399a
#
_cell.length_a   1.000
_cell.length_b   1.000
_cell.length_c   1.000
_cell.angle_alpha   90.00
_cell.angle_beta   90.00
_cell.angle_gamma   90.00
#
_symmetry.space_group_name_H-M   'P 1'
#
loop_
_entity.id
_entity.type
_entity.pdbx_description
1 polymer ?
#
loop_
_entity_poly.entity_id
_entity_poly.type
_entity_poly.pdbx_seq_one_letter_code
_entity_poly.pdbx_strand_id
1 'polypeptide(L)'
;SGWWGEGDEKFFVDGEEFPSTFGTGSEDYFGYAWSHPGLFQEAFHGQSMSENNLGHQSLHRWQILENIPFQKSFEGVIEKYYRNKKPTLYACTVRWYLAADGIDPYGPLPAAERWGYCVRPPAPEGALKVLGFSAGFTQIQDTSDWPGGKWKDDDQLWWVGGKPGDKLDIAIPVKEKGKHTVSVVLTKAPNYGIVQFYVNGAKAGMPVDLCGEKVSLAEPVALGSFDLPAGEQKLTVKITGANERAEKAYMFGIDQIILTP
;
A
#
# COMPACT_ATOMS: atom_id res chain seq x y z
N SER A 1 2.09 -2.99 -0.65
CA SER A 1 3.03 -2.04 -0.03
C SER A 1 2.31 -1.29 1.07
N GLY A 2 2.99 -1.07 2.19
CA GLY A 2 2.45 -0.30 3.31
C GLY A 2 2.61 1.21 3.14
N TRP A 3 2.12 1.97 4.11
CA TRP A 3 2.37 3.40 4.23
C TRP A 3 3.87 3.69 4.38
N TRP A 4 4.38 4.71 3.70
CA TRP A 4 5.83 5.00 3.64
C TRP A 4 6.24 6.19 4.52
N GLY A 5 5.32 7.04 4.90
CA GLY A 5 5.52 8.42 5.28
C GLY A 5 5.51 8.73 6.77
N GLU A 6 6.11 7.93 7.63
CA GLU A 6 6.26 8.25 9.06
C GLU A 6 7.73 8.43 9.48
N GLY A 7 8.63 8.38 8.49
CA GLY A 7 10.05 8.56 8.74
C GLY A 7 10.42 10.04 8.77
N ASP A 8 11.16 10.46 9.79
CA ASP A 8 11.54 11.86 9.98
C ASP A 8 12.69 12.27 9.09
N GLU A 9 12.67 13.51 8.60
CA GLU A 9 13.89 14.11 8.08
C GLU A 9 14.78 14.56 9.25
N LYS A 10 16.10 14.43 9.07
CA LYS A 10 17.12 14.91 10.00
C LYS A 10 18.26 15.56 9.21
N PHE A 11 18.55 16.79 9.52
CA PHE A 11 19.65 17.53 8.87
C PHE A 11 20.68 17.95 9.91
N PHE A 12 21.90 17.53 9.68
CA PHE A 12 23.06 17.82 10.51
C PHE A 12 23.94 18.83 9.78
N VAL A 13 24.17 19.97 10.38
CA VAL A 13 24.95 21.06 9.82
C VAL A 13 26.29 21.18 10.53
N ASP A 14 27.38 21.26 9.76
CA ASP A 14 28.74 21.52 10.24
C ASP A 14 29.24 20.58 11.35
N GLY A 15 28.79 19.31 11.32
CA GLY A 15 29.23 18.28 12.26
C GLY A 15 28.45 18.23 13.57
N GLU A 16 27.23 18.70 13.57
CA GLU A 16 26.32 18.57 14.72
C GLU A 16 26.17 17.11 15.16
N GLU A 17 26.12 16.86 16.47
CA GLU A 17 25.81 15.54 17.04
C GLU A 17 24.31 15.25 17.09
N PHE A 18 23.51 16.32 17.19
CA PHE A 18 22.04 16.26 17.12
C PHE A 18 21.57 17.16 15.98
N PRO A 19 20.63 16.72 15.14
CA PRO A 19 20.25 17.48 13.96
C PRO A 19 19.58 18.81 14.32
N SER A 20 19.95 19.87 13.63
CA SER A 20 19.30 21.19 13.76
C SER A 20 17.91 21.21 13.13
N THR A 21 17.61 20.29 12.22
CA THR A 21 16.27 20.04 11.70
C THR A 21 15.88 18.61 12.01
N PHE A 22 14.75 18.45 12.66
CA PHE A 22 14.18 17.16 13.04
C PHE A 22 12.68 17.18 12.73
N GLY A 23 12.25 16.34 11.82
CA GLY A 23 10.88 16.31 11.31
C GLY A 23 9.89 15.52 12.13
N THR A 24 8.70 15.36 11.57
CA THR A 24 7.54 14.67 12.16
C THR A 24 6.95 13.63 11.23
N GLY A 25 7.51 13.46 10.05
CA GLY A 25 7.07 12.51 9.03
C GLY A 25 7.49 12.93 7.64
N SER A 26 7.75 11.97 6.77
CA SER A 26 8.17 12.26 5.40
C SER A 26 7.09 12.98 4.59
N GLU A 27 5.81 12.69 4.82
CA GLU A 27 4.71 13.41 4.19
C GLU A 27 4.65 14.87 4.64
N ASP A 28 4.90 15.13 5.93
CA ASP A 28 4.97 16.48 6.49
C ASP A 28 6.12 17.26 5.85
N TYR A 29 7.29 16.61 5.71
CA TYR A 29 8.44 17.20 5.04
C TYR A 29 8.11 17.61 3.59
N PHE A 30 7.39 16.79 2.84
CA PHE A 30 7.00 17.10 1.47
C PHE A 30 5.72 17.94 1.36
N GLY A 31 5.14 18.36 2.49
CA GLY A 31 4.06 19.36 2.54
C GLY A 31 2.66 18.83 2.25
N TYR A 32 2.39 17.56 2.54
CA TYR A 32 1.05 17.00 2.43
C TYR A 32 0.64 16.20 3.68
N ALA A 33 0.75 16.83 4.82
CA ALA A 33 0.30 16.29 6.10
C ALA A 33 -1.06 15.59 6.01
N TRP A 34 -1.27 14.56 6.83
CA TRP A 34 -2.46 13.70 6.80
C TRP A 34 -2.60 12.85 5.53
N SER A 35 -1.53 12.67 4.79
CA SER A 35 -1.42 11.69 3.71
C SER A 35 -2.44 11.86 2.59
N HIS A 36 -2.76 13.08 2.18
CA HIS A 36 -3.68 13.29 1.07
C HIS A 36 -3.16 12.62 -0.22
N PRO A 37 -3.87 11.63 -0.79
CA PRO A 37 -3.36 10.83 -1.91
C PRO A 37 -3.42 11.54 -3.26
N GLY A 38 -4.04 12.70 -3.35
CA GLY A 38 -4.19 13.47 -4.58
C GLY A 38 -2.87 14.02 -5.10
N LEU A 39 -2.73 14.12 -6.41
CA LEU A 39 -1.60 14.79 -7.03
C LEU A 39 -1.71 16.29 -6.79
N PHE A 40 -0.58 16.93 -6.48
CA PHE A 40 -0.50 18.38 -6.32
C PHE A 40 0.86 18.90 -6.77
N GLN A 41 0.90 20.15 -7.21
CA GLN A 41 2.12 20.87 -7.58
C GLN A 41 2.00 22.31 -7.10
N GLU A 42 2.78 22.62 -6.09
CA GLU A 42 2.92 23.96 -5.56
C GLU A 42 4.28 24.56 -5.96
N ALA A 43 4.53 25.83 -5.64
CA ALA A 43 5.74 26.52 -6.05
C ALA A 43 7.04 25.87 -5.54
N PHE A 44 7.00 25.23 -4.36
CA PHE A 44 8.19 24.69 -3.70
C PHE A 44 8.08 23.21 -3.32
N HIS A 45 6.94 22.59 -3.47
CA HIS A 45 6.75 21.18 -3.15
C HIS A 45 5.64 20.57 -4.00
N GLY A 46 5.64 19.24 -4.13
CA GLY A 46 4.61 18.57 -4.89
C GLY A 46 4.70 17.06 -4.82
N GLN A 47 3.58 16.43 -5.17
CA GLN A 47 3.42 15.01 -5.37
C GLN A 47 3.01 14.75 -6.82
N SER A 48 3.98 14.42 -7.67
CA SER A 48 3.78 14.23 -9.10
C SER A 48 3.33 12.81 -9.48
N MET A 49 3.50 11.85 -8.57
CA MET A 49 3.02 10.49 -8.70
C MET A 49 2.59 9.99 -7.33
N SER A 50 1.41 9.38 -7.27
CA SER A 50 0.90 8.71 -6.08
C SER A 50 -0.09 7.64 -6.50
N GLU A 51 0.07 6.44 -6.02
CA GLU A 51 -0.90 5.35 -6.17
C GLU A 51 -1.68 5.21 -4.85
N ASN A 52 -2.45 6.24 -4.48
CA ASN A 52 -3.17 6.33 -3.20
C ASN A 52 -2.24 6.15 -1.98
N ASN A 53 -1.08 6.80 -1.99
CA ASN A 53 0.00 6.64 -1.02
C ASN A 53 0.62 5.23 -0.94
N LEU A 54 0.52 4.48 -2.00
CA LEU A 54 0.97 3.09 -2.09
C LEU A 54 1.69 2.88 -3.42
N GLY A 55 2.52 1.85 -3.47
CA GLY A 55 3.27 1.59 -4.70
C GLY A 55 4.28 2.69 -5.01
N HIS A 56 4.27 3.18 -6.23
CA HIS A 56 5.21 4.21 -6.67
C HIS A 56 4.75 5.60 -6.27
N GLN A 57 5.65 6.34 -5.66
CA GLN A 57 5.43 7.73 -5.30
C GLN A 57 6.58 8.60 -5.76
N SER A 58 6.29 9.82 -6.18
CA SER A 58 7.29 10.80 -6.56
C SER A 58 6.93 12.14 -5.93
N LEU A 59 7.80 12.59 -5.06
CA LEU A 59 7.64 13.81 -4.29
C LEU A 59 8.85 14.70 -4.48
N HIS A 60 8.64 16.00 -4.35
CA HIS A 60 9.75 16.97 -4.39
C HIS A 60 9.50 18.12 -3.42
N ARG A 61 10.57 18.67 -2.90
CA ARG A 61 10.60 19.91 -2.13
C ARG A 61 11.82 20.74 -2.54
N TRP A 62 11.61 22.02 -2.70
CA TRP A 62 12.64 23.01 -2.99
C TRP A 62 12.78 23.95 -1.81
N GLN A 63 13.87 23.84 -1.08
CA GLN A 63 14.18 24.72 0.05
C GLN A 63 14.83 26.03 -0.44
N ILE A 64 14.07 26.84 -1.16
CA ILE A 64 14.54 28.12 -1.71
C ILE A 64 14.43 29.25 -0.70
N LEU A 65 13.26 29.35 -0.03
CA LEU A 65 13.02 30.38 0.99
C LEU A 65 13.57 30.00 2.36
N GLU A 66 13.67 28.73 2.62
CA GLU A 66 14.13 28.11 3.87
C GLU A 66 15.41 27.28 3.63
N ASN A 67 16.34 27.85 2.85
CA ASN A 67 17.60 27.19 2.57
C ASN A 67 18.38 26.92 3.85
N ILE A 68 19.12 25.82 3.87
CA ILE A 68 19.94 25.41 5.00
C ILE A 68 21.40 25.74 4.68
N PRO A 69 21.95 26.85 5.19
CA PRO A 69 23.35 27.21 4.96
C PRO A 69 24.28 26.33 5.79
N PHE A 70 25.39 25.94 5.24
CA PHE A 70 26.47 25.24 5.92
C PHE A 70 27.83 25.78 5.51
N GLN A 71 28.83 25.64 6.37
CA GLN A 71 30.19 26.16 6.14
C GLN A 71 31.22 25.03 5.96
N LYS A 72 31.01 23.88 6.61
CA LYS A 72 31.96 22.76 6.60
C LYS A 72 31.36 21.52 5.98
N SER A 73 30.17 21.14 6.43
CA SER A 73 29.52 19.91 5.99
C SER A 73 28.01 19.99 6.16
N PHE A 74 27.33 19.23 5.35
CA PHE A 74 25.90 18.98 5.46
C PHE A 74 25.64 17.48 5.30
N GLU A 75 24.87 16.90 6.22
CA GLU A 75 24.36 15.55 6.12
C GLU A 75 22.85 15.59 6.29
N GLY A 76 22.13 15.01 5.32
CA GLY A 76 20.69 14.94 5.34
C GLY A 76 20.21 13.50 5.18
N VAL A 77 19.29 13.10 6.02
CA VAL A 77 18.63 11.78 5.95
C VAL A 77 17.13 11.95 6.03
N ILE A 78 16.41 11.07 5.38
CA ILE A 78 14.97 10.84 5.59
C ILE A 78 14.83 9.39 6.00
N GLU A 79 14.24 9.17 7.15
CA GLU A 79 14.06 7.81 7.67
C GLU A 79 13.08 7.03 6.82
N LYS A 80 13.33 5.76 6.65
CA LYS A 80 12.33 4.80 6.22
C LYS A 80 11.36 4.55 7.37
N TYR A 81 10.07 4.34 7.08
CA TYR A 81 9.07 3.96 8.08
C TYR A 81 9.58 2.80 8.95
N TYR A 82 9.74 3.04 10.25
CA TYR A 82 10.53 2.20 11.16
C TYR A 82 10.01 0.77 11.32
N ARG A 83 8.70 0.54 11.18
CA ARG A 83 8.08 -0.80 11.29
C ARG A 83 8.12 -1.60 10.00
N ASN A 84 8.50 -1.00 8.89
CA ASN A 84 8.54 -1.67 7.60
C ASN A 84 9.74 -2.63 7.54
N LYS A 85 9.46 -3.94 7.58
CA LYS A 85 10.46 -5.00 7.47
C LYS A 85 10.67 -5.50 6.05
N LYS A 86 9.82 -5.08 5.10
CA LYS A 86 9.91 -5.49 3.69
C LYS A 86 10.92 -4.62 2.94
N PRO A 87 11.64 -5.18 1.95
CA PRO A 87 12.49 -4.40 1.07
C PRO A 87 11.70 -3.28 0.40
N THR A 88 12.22 -2.08 0.43
CA THR A 88 11.60 -0.90 -0.18
C THR A 88 12.63 -0.23 -1.06
N LEU A 89 12.23 0.10 -2.29
CA LEU A 89 13.06 0.86 -3.19
C LEU A 89 12.94 2.34 -2.89
N TYR A 90 14.05 2.96 -2.53
CA TYR A 90 14.16 4.40 -2.34
C TYR A 90 15.13 4.96 -3.35
N ALA A 91 14.80 6.11 -3.92
CA ALA A 91 15.69 6.90 -4.73
C ALA A 91 15.50 8.37 -4.38
N CYS A 92 16.58 9.12 -4.33
CA CYS A 92 16.52 10.56 -4.16
C CYS A 92 17.47 11.28 -5.15
N THR A 93 17.08 12.49 -5.53
CA THR A 93 17.96 13.42 -6.21
C THR A 93 18.06 14.65 -5.33
N VAL A 94 19.22 14.87 -4.77
CA VAL A 94 19.53 16.03 -3.94
C VAL A 94 20.31 17.03 -4.75
N ARG A 95 20.07 18.33 -4.53
CA ARG A 95 20.78 19.43 -5.19
C ARG A 95 21.21 20.45 -4.15
N TRP A 96 22.45 20.87 -4.24
CA TRP A 96 23.04 21.84 -3.35
C TRP A 96 24.03 22.71 -4.08
N TYR A 97 24.41 23.84 -3.49
CA TYR A 97 25.44 24.72 -3.97
C TYR A 97 26.68 24.56 -3.10
N LEU A 98 27.82 24.34 -3.72
CA LEU A 98 29.11 24.32 -3.06
C LEU A 98 29.93 25.59 -3.41
N ALA A 99 30.81 25.98 -2.52
CA ALA A 99 31.89 26.93 -2.84
C ALA A 99 32.76 26.37 -3.98
N ALA A 100 33.52 27.20 -4.64
CA ALA A 100 34.32 26.80 -5.80
C ALA A 100 35.37 25.70 -5.51
N ASP A 101 35.78 25.59 -4.26
CA ASP A 101 36.70 24.57 -3.73
C ASP A 101 35.99 23.46 -2.92
N GLY A 102 34.65 23.48 -2.87
CA GLY A 102 33.86 22.49 -2.18
C GLY A 102 33.95 21.11 -2.86
N ILE A 103 33.85 20.08 -2.06
CA ILE A 103 33.94 18.68 -2.50
C ILE A 103 32.58 17.96 -2.27
N ASP A 104 32.09 17.29 -3.30
CA ASP A 104 31.05 16.31 -3.18
C ASP A 104 31.68 14.93 -2.91
N PRO A 105 31.50 14.36 -1.70
CA PRO A 105 32.10 13.08 -1.36
C PRO A 105 31.51 11.89 -2.10
N TYR A 106 30.29 12.02 -2.66
CA TYR A 106 29.61 10.90 -3.32
C TYR A 106 30.00 10.76 -4.79
N GLY A 107 30.51 11.83 -5.42
CA GLY A 107 30.82 11.83 -6.84
C GLY A 107 29.59 11.58 -7.73
N PRO A 108 29.77 11.53 -9.06
CA PRO A 108 28.69 11.27 -9.98
C PRO A 108 28.28 9.78 -9.94
N LEU A 109 26.99 9.52 -9.81
CA LEU A 109 26.44 8.16 -9.94
C LEU A 109 26.85 7.54 -11.29
N PRO A 110 27.27 6.27 -11.33
CA PRO A 110 27.50 5.54 -12.57
C PRO A 110 26.27 5.56 -13.48
N ALA A 111 26.49 5.66 -14.79
CA ALA A 111 25.38 5.74 -15.75
C ALA A 111 24.39 4.58 -15.61
N ALA A 112 24.86 3.36 -15.29
CA ALA A 112 24.02 2.18 -15.07
C ALA A 112 23.10 2.31 -13.84
N GLU A 113 23.45 3.13 -12.88
CA GLU A 113 22.66 3.37 -11.66
C GLU A 113 21.68 4.54 -11.79
N ARG A 114 21.73 5.26 -12.92
CA ARG A 114 20.86 6.42 -13.20
C ARG A 114 19.56 6.03 -13.91
N TRP A 115 19.40 4.76 -14.26
CA TRP A 115 18.19 4.29 -14.93
C TRP A 115 17.02 4.41 -13.99
N GLY A 116 15.99 5.13 -14.45
CA GLY A 116 14.77 5.33 -13.68
C GLY A 116 14.07 4.01 -13.36
N TYR A 117 13.54 3.91 -12.19
CA TYR A 117 12.83 2.76 -11.65
C TYR A 117 11.39 2.65 -12.20
N CYS A 118 11.22 2.79 -13.49
CA CYS A 118 9.91 2.64 -14.12
C CYS A 118 9.47 1.19 -14.34
N VAL A 119 10.18 0.24 -13.76
CA VAL A 119 9.73 -1.15 -13.74
C VAL A 119 8.86 -1.33 -12.50
N ARG A 120 7.55 -1.32 -12.69
CA ARG A 120 6.62 -1.78 -11.65
C ARG A 120 7.11 -3.17 -11.25
N PRO A 121 7.55 -3.41 -10.00
CA PRO A 121 7.93 -4.75 -9.59
C PRO A 121 6.74 -5.66 -9.88
N PRO A 122 6.95 -6.86 -10.40
CA PRO A 122 5.86 -7.83 -10.52
C PRO A 122 5.18 -7.96 -9.16
N ALA A 123 3.86 -8.04 -9.18
CA ALA A 123 3.12 -8.34 -7.96
C ALA A 123 3.80 -9.52 -7.25
N PRO A 124 3.93 -9.51 -5.92
CA PRO A 124 4.53 -10.64 -5.20
C PRO A 124 3.94 -11.95 -5.71
N GLU A 125 4.77 -12.97 -5.88
CA GLU A 125 4.30 -14.28 -6.32
C GLU A 125 3.24 -14.77 -5.34
N GLY A 126 2.00 -14.98 -5.83
CA GLY A 126 0.86 -15.34 -4.99
C GLY A 126 -0.03 -14.18 -4.53
N ALA A 127 0.32 -12.93 -4.85
CA ALA A 127 -0.56 -11.80 -4.56
C ALA A 127 -1.88 -11.92 -5.33
N LEU A 128 -2.98 -11.54 -4.67
CA LEU A 128 -4.30 -11.53 -5.30
C LEU A 128 -4.36 -10.46 -6.40
N LYS A 129 -4.63 -10.90 -7.61
CA LYS A 129 -4.74 -10.02 -8.79
C LYS A 129 -6.12 -9.40 -8.85
N VAL A 130 -6.21 -8.08 -8.79
CA VAL A 130 -7.44 -7.32 -9.01
C VAL A 130 -7.71 -7.21 -10.51
N LEU A 131 -8.93 -7.56 -10.93
CA LEU A 131 -9.42 -7.43 -12.30
C LEU A 131 -10.18 -6.12 -12.52
N GLY A 132 -10.77 -5.55 -11.47
CA GLY A 132 -11.48 -4.28 -11.51
C GLY A 132 -12.30 -4.04 -10.25
N PHE A 133 -12.76 -2.81 -10.08
CA PHE A 133 -13.67 -2.41 -9.00
C PHE A 133 -14.55 -1.24 -9.47
N SER A 134 -15.74 -1.09 -8.86
CA SER A 134 -16.71 -0.05 -9.26
C SER A 134 -16.48 1.30 -8.57
N ALA A 135 -15.88 1.29 -7.37
CA ALA A 135 -15.62 2.49 -6.59
C ALA A 135 -14.46 2.28 -5.61
N GLY A 136 -13.87 3.40 -5.13
CA GLY A 136 -12.79 3.38 -4.16
C GLY A 136 -11.45 3.00 -4.76
N PHE A 137 -10.61 2.37 -3.95
CA PHE A 137 -9.30 1.86 -4.36
C PHE A 137 -8.96 0.55 -3.66
N THR A 138 -8.00 -0.17 -4.21
CA THR A 138 -7.46 -1.40 -3.61
C THR A 138 -5.97 -1.28 -3.36
N GLN A 139 -5.49 -1.96 -2.32
CA GLN A 139 -4.07 -2.04 -1.99
C GLN A 139 -3.69 -3.38 -1.39
N ILE A 140 -2.44 -3.74 -1.49
CA ILE A 140 -1.86 -4.80 -0.67
C ILE A 140 -1.36 -4.14 0.62
N GLN A 141 -2.00 -4.47 1.74
CA GLN A 141 -1.75 -3.88 3.04
C GLN A 141 -0.85 -4.80 3.86
N ASP A 142 0.23 -4.26 4.40
CA ASP A 142 1.12 -4.97 5.31
C ASP A 142 0.41 -5.28 6.64
N THR A 143 0.48 -6.52 7.07
CA THR A 143 -0.16 -7.03 8.29
C THR A 143 0.84 -7.65 9.26
N SER A 144 2.14 -7.53 9.00
CA SER A 144 3.21 -8.19 9.74
C SER A 144 3.23 -7.87 11.24
N ASP A 145 2.77 -6.67 11.62
CA ASP A 145 2.73 -6.21 13.02
C ASP A 145 1.34 -6.34 13.66
N TRP A 146 0.37 -6.95 12.98
CA TRP A 146 -0.98 -7.05 13.50
C TRP A 146 -1.17 -8.21 14.49
N PRO A 147 -1.71 -7.97 15.69
CA PRO A 147 -1.83 -8.99 16.71
C PRO A 147 -3.01 -9.96 16.50
N GLY A 148 -3.90 -9.67 15.54
CA GLY A 148 -5.19 -10.35 15.39
C GLY A 148 -5.18 -11.64 14.56
N GLY A 149 -4.00 -12.12 14.17
CA GLY A 149 -3.84 -13.35 13.37
C GLY A 149 -2.50 -13.40 12.68
N LYS A 150 -2.32 -14.45 11.88
CA LYS A 150 -1.15 -14.56 10.99
C LYS A 150 -1.66 -14.64 9.56
N TRP A 151 -1.60 -13.53 8.85
CA TRP A 151 -1.93 -13.44 7.44
C TRP A 151 -0.86 -14.13 6.60
N LYS A 152 -1.27 -14.71 5.49
CA LYS A 152 -0.35 -15.32 4.54
C LYS A 152 0.54 -14.24 3.94
N ASP A 153 1.84 -14.51 3.87
CA ASP A 153 2.86 -13.58 3.34
C ASP A 153 2.89 -12.21 4.06
N ASP A 154 2.31 -12.13 5.27
CA ASP A 154 2.18 -10.93 6.09
C ASP A 154 1.48 -9.77 5.36
N ASP A 155 0.51 -10.07 4.48
CA ASP A 155 -0.25 -9.04 3.78
C ASP A 155 -1.71 -9.44 3.50
N GLN A 156 -2.50 -8.48 3.03
CA GLN A 156 -3.85 -8.72 2.54
C GLN A 156 -4.20 -7.80 1.37
N LEU A 157 -5.11 -8.22 0.51
CA LEU A 157 -5.77 -7.32 -0.42
C LEU A 157 -6.87 -6.56 0.34
N TRP A 158 -6.73 -5.24 0.45
CA TRP A 158 -7.67 -4.35 1.11
C TRP A 158 -8.38 -3.46 0.10
N TRP A 159 -9.71 -3.32 0.21
CA TRP A 159 -10.54 -2.46 -0.61
C TRP A 159 -11.26 -1.42 0.24
N VAL A 160 -11.14 -0.15 -0.14
CA VAL A 160 -11.61 1.03 0.58
C VAL A 160 -12.45 1.91 -0.32
N GLY A 161 -13.43 2.61 0.25
CA GLY A 161 -14.26 3.61 -0.46
C GLY A 161 -15.42 3.03 -1.23
N GLY A 162 -15.68 1.72 -1.12
CA GLY A 162 -16.90 1.12 -1.65
C GLY A 162 -18.13 1.43 -0.78
N LYS A 163 -19.31 1.25 -1.37
CA LYS A 163 -20.64 1.40 -0.72
C LYS A 163 -21.52 0.20 -1.06
N PRO A 164 -22.63 -0.01 -0.36
CA PRO A 164 -23.59 -1.05 -0.72
C PRO A 164 -24.01 -0.99 -2.19
N GLY A 165 -23.82 -2.09 -2.90
CA GLY A 165 -24.00 -2.21 -4.35
C GLY A 165 -22.72 -2.29 -5.15
N ASP A 166 -21.61 -1.72 -4.63
CA ASP A 166 -20.30 -1.76 -5.29
C ASP A 166 -19.67 -3.15 -5.32
N LYS A 167 -18.79 -3.34 -6.29
CA LYS A 167 -18.16 -4.63 -6.59
C LYS A 167 -16.65 -4.49 -6.74
N LEU A 168 -15.96 -5.55 -6.32
CA LEU A 168 -14.55 -5.80 -6.57
C LEU A 168 -14.42 -7.16 -7.26
N ASP A 169 -13.72 -7.22 -8.37
CA ASP A 169 -13.42 -8.44 -9.13
C ASP A 169 -11.95 -8.84 -8.90
N ILE A 170 -11.72 -10.09 -8.49
CA ILE A 170 -10.42 -10.68 -8.16
C ILE A 170 -10.23 -11.92 -9.02
N ALA A 171 -9.01 -12.15 -9.51
CA ALA A 171 -8.68 -13.34 -10.27
C ALA A 171 -8.58 -14.59 -9.38
N ILE A 172 -9.13 -15.69 -9.87
CA ILE A 172 -8.91 -17.04 -9.34
C ILE A 172 -8.05 -17.80 -10.34
N PRO A 173 -6.77 -18.06 -10.07
CA PRO A 173 -5.91 -18.85 -10.97
C PRO A 173 -6.22 -20.34 -10.84
N VAL A 174 -6.90 -20.92 -11.82
CA VAL A 174 -7.24 -22.35 -11.88
C VAL A 174 -6.20 -23.08 -12.75
N LYS A 175 -5.39 -23.95 -12.14
CA LYS A 175 -4.33 -24.67 -12.84
C LYS A 175 -4.91 -25.72 -13.79
N GLU A 176 -5.88 -26.48 -13.34
CA GLU A 176 -6.47 -27.58 -14.09
C GLU A 176 -8.00 -27.46 -14.10
N LYS A 177 -8.61 -27.73 -15.27
CA LYS A 177 -10.07 -27.78 -15.41
C LYS A 177 -10.62 -28.89 -14.51
N GLY A 178 -11.66 -28.58 -13.75
CA GLY A 178 -12.32 -29.57 -12.89
C GLY A 178 -13.29 -28.96 -11.91
N LYS A 179 -13.82 -29.82 -11.06
CA LYS A 179 -14.64 -29.42 -9.93
C LYS A 179 -13.73 -29.00 -8.78
N HIS A 180 -13.87 -27.76 -8.34
CA HIS A 180 -13.07 -27.19 -7.25
C HIS A 180 -13.99 -26.63 -6.17
N THR A 181 -13.63 -26.89 -4.93
CA THR A 181 -14.22 -26.18 -3.78
C THR A 181 -13.44 -24.87 -3.61
N VAL A 182 -14.18 -23.77 -3.64
CA VAL A 182 -13.63 -22.42 -3.45
C VAL A 182 -13.87 -21.98 -2.01
N SER A 183 -12.83 -21.58 -1.31
CA SER A 183 -12.89 -20.98 0.02
C SER A 183 -12.09 -19.70 0.06
N VAL A 184 -12.41 -18.80 0.98
CA VAL A 184 -11.70 -17.53 1.17
C VAL A 184 -11.33 -17.34 2.64
N VAL A 185 -10.18 -16.74 2.89
CA VAL A 185 -9.77 -16.28 4.22
C VAL A 185 -9.89 -14.76 4.24
N LEU A 186 -10.59 -14.24 5.23
CA LEU A 186 -11.02 -12.84 5.27
C LEU A 186 -10.57 -12.18 6.57
N THR A 187 -10.38 -10.87 6.52
CA THR A 187 -10.17 -10.07 7.72
C THR A 187 -11.50 -9.54 8.24
N LYS A 188 -11.63 -9.53 9.56
CA LYS A 188 -12.69 -8.83 10.28
C LYS A 188 -12.15 -7.57 10.94
N ALA A 189 -12.95 -6.49 10.92
CA ALA A 189 -12.59 -5.22 11.56
C ALA A 189 -13.86 -4.40 11.91
N PRO A 190 -13.76 -3.40 12.82
CA PRO A 190 -14.93 -2.62 13.24
C PRO A 190 -15.62 -1.84 12.11
N ASN A 191 -14.91 -1.56 11.03
CA ASN A 191 -15.36 -0.73 9.91
C ASN A 191 -15.57 -1.51 8.59
N TYR A 192 -15.61 -2.85 8.66
CA TYR A 192 -15.81 -3.70 7.49
C TYR A 192 -17.30 -3.95 7.21
N GLY A 193 -17.59 -4.21 5.93
CA GLY A 193 -18.94 -4.41 5.43
C GLY A 193 -19.45 -5.86 5.52
N ILE A 194 -20.71 -6.03 5.11
CA ILE A 194 -21.29 -7.34 4.77
C ILE A 194 -21.13 -7.51 3.27
N VAL A 195 -20.58 -8.64 2.84
CA VAL A 195 -20.31 -8.94 1.43
C VAL A 195 -20.97 -10.21 0.94
N GLN A 196 -21.33 -10.23 -0.33
CA GLN A 196 -21.78 -11.42 -1.07
C GLN A 196 -20.78 -11.74 -2.17
N PHE A 197 -20.39 -13.01 -2.23
CA PHE A 197 -19.47 -13.52 -3.26
C PHE A 197 -20.21 -14.10 -4.46
N TYR A 198 -19.54 -14.05 -5.62
CA TYR A 198 -19.95 -14.69 -6.87
C TYR A 198 -18.72 -15.27 -7.56
N VAL A 199 -18.80 -16.50 -8.04
CA VAL A 199 -17.78 -17.15 -8.86
C VAL A 199 -18.27 -17.19 -10.30
N ASN A 200 -17.56 -16.55 -11.22
CA ASN A 200 -17.97 -16.39 -12.63
C ASN A 200 -19.43 -15.91 -12.81
N GLY A 201 -19.88 -15.04 -11.91
CA GLY A 201 -21.24 -14.51 -11.90
C GLY A 201 -22.28 -15.37 -11.18
N ALA A 202 -21.99 -16.62 -10.85
CA ALA A 202 -22.86 -17.47 -10.04
C ALA A 202 -22.72 -17.12 -8.55
N LYS A 203 -23.85 -16.96 -7.85
CA LYS A 203 -23.85 -16.66 -6.41
C LYS A 203 -23.13 -17.77 -5.64
N ALA A 204 -22.20 -17.39 -4.77
CA ALA A 204 -21.34 -18.28 -4.01
C ALA A 204 -21.49 -18.03 -2.51
N GLY A 205 -21.84 -19.07 -1.77
CA GLY A 205 -22.05 -19.01 -0.34
C GLY A 205 -23.17 -18.07 0.13
N MET A 206 -23.25 -17.87 1.42
CA MET A 206 -24.12 -16.89 2.06
C MET A 206 -23.39 -15.55 2.22
N PRO A 207 -24.11 -14.44 2.41
CA PRO A 207 -23.46 -13.17 2.76
C PRO A 207 -22.60 -13.33 4.02
N VAL A 208 -21.42 -12.71 4.00
CA VAL A 208 -20.46 -12.77 5.11
C VAL A 208 -20.40 -11.40 5.79
N ASP A 209 -20.65 -11.38 7.09
CA ASP A 209 -20.46 -10.20 7.93
C ASP A 209 -19.01 -10.14 8.41
N LEU A 210 -18.31 -9.09 8.02
CA LEU A 210 -16.91 -8.86 8.35
C LEU A 210 -16.71 -7.88 9.52
N CYS A 211 -17.80 -7.48 10.19
CA CYS A 211 -17.69 -6.69 11.41
C CYS A 211 -17.05 -7.52 12.53
N GLY A 212 -16.03 -6.96 13.14
CA GLY A 212 -15.32 -7.51 14.30
C GLY A 212 -15.03 -6.41 15.31
N GLU A 213 -14.92 -6.75 16.60
CA GLU A 213 -14.56 -5.79 17.66
C GLU A 213 -13.15 -5.23 17.49
N LYS A 214 -12.28 -6.01 16.87
CA LYS A 214 -10.90 -5.65 16.54
C LYS A 214 -10.50 -6.29 15.21
N VAL A 215 -9.40 -5.83 14.63
CA VAL A 215 -8.83 -6.46 13.45
C VAL A 215 -8.39 -7.89 13.78
N SER A 216 -8.89 -8.86 13.03
CA SER A 216 -8.56 -10.27 13.20
C SER A 216 -8.77 -11.06 11.92
N LEU A 217 -7.99 -12.12 11.75
CA LEU A 217 -8.16 -13.06 10.66
C LEU A 217 -9.35 -14.01 10.98
N ALA A 218 -10.21 -14.22 10.01
CA ALA A 218 -11.32 -15.16 10.15
C ALA A 218 -10.91 -16.59 9.73
N GLU A 219 -11.61 -17.59 10.24
CA GLU A 219 -11.52 -18.95 9.70
C GLU A 219 -11.94 -18.99 8.23
N PRO A 220 -11.41 -19.94 7.43
CA PRO A 220 -11.77 -20.07 6.04
C PRO A 220 -13.28 -20.21 5.82
N VAL A 221 -13.84 -19.39 4.95
CA VAL A 221 -15.26 -19.42 4.58
C VAL A 221 -15.42 -20.18 3.27
N ALA A 222 -16.14 -21.30 3.29
CA ALA A 222 -16.45 -22.07 2.09
C ALA A 222 -17.53 -21.35 1.25
N LEU A 223 -17.22 -21.08 -0.01
CA LEU A 223 -18.13 -20.46 -0.97
C LEU A 223 -18.93 -21.48 -1.78
N GLY A 224 -18.48 -22.73 -1.81
CA GLY A 224 -19.12 -23.84 -2.55
C GLY A 224 -18.18 -24.51 -3.54
N SER A 225 -18.72 -25.50 -4.28
CA SER A 225 -18.00 -26.23 -5.30
C SER A 225 -18.47 -25.83 -6.69
N PHE A 226 -17.54 -25.59 -7.60
CA PHE A 226 -17.79 -25.06 -8.96
C PHE A 226 -16.99 -25.86 -9.99
N ASP A 227 -17.59 -26.10 -11.14
CA ASP A 227 -16.86 -26.61 -12.31
C ASP A 227 -16.14 -25.45 -12.97
N LEU A 228 -14.82 -25.38 -12.80
CA LEU A 228 -14.00 -24.28 -13.26
C LEU A 228 -13.11 -24.72 -14.45
N PRO A 229 -13.10 -23.97 -15.56
CA PRO A 229 -12.11 -24.19 -16.61
C PRO A 229 -10.70 -23.78 -16.12
N ALA A 230 -9.66 -24.34 -16.72
CA ALA A 230 -8.30 -23.90 -16.50
C ALA A 230 -8.10 -22.43 -16.94
N GLY A 231 -7.19 -21.74 -16.30
CA GLY A 231 -6.90 -20.33 -16.55
C GLY A 231 -7.46 -19.39 -15.50
N GLU A 232 -7.57 -18.13 -15.84
CA GLU A 232 -8.04 -17.09 -14.93
C GLU A 232 -9.57 -17.10 -14.84
N GLN A 233 -10.10 -17.33 -13.67
CA GLN A 233 -11.52 -17.25 -13.34
C GLN A 233 -11.77 -16.03 -12.44
N LYS A 234 -13.02 -15.66 -12.23
CA LYS A 234 -13.40 -14.43 -11.55
C LYS A 234 -14.13 -14.67 -10.25
N LEU A 235 -13.61 -14.12 -9.15
CA LEU A 235 -14.33 -13.94 -7.89
C LEU A 235 -14.81 -12.49 -7.80
N THR A 236 -16.12 -12.28 -7.76
CA THR A 236 -16.71 -10.97 -7.51
C THR A 236 -17.13 -10.86 -6.06
N VAL A 237 -16.70 -9.81 -5.38
CA VAL A 237 -17.12 -9.41 -4.04
C VAL A 237 -18.08 -8.24 -4.21
N LYS A 238 -19.31 -8.36 -3.69
CA LYS A 238 -20.30 -7.28 -3.69
C LYS A 238 -20.61 -6.86 -2.26
N ILE A 239 -20.43 -5.57 -1.95
CA ILE A 239 -20.87 -5.01 -0.67
C ILE A 239 -22.40 -5.01 -0.66
N THR A 240 -23.01 -5.59 0.38
CA THR A 240 -24.46 -5.67 0.54
C THR A 240 -24.98 -4.78 1.67
N GLY A 241 -24.11 -4.39 2.60
CA GLY A 241 -24.46 -3.58 3.75
C GLY A 241 -23.35 -3.56 4.79
N ALA A 242 -23.72 -3.25 6.02
CA ALA A 242 -22.87 -3.36 7.18
C ALA A 242 -23.68 -3.79 8.40
N ASN A 243 -23.00 -4.37 9.39
CA ASN A 243 -23.58 -4.66 10.69
C ASN A 243 -24.02 -3.36 11.38
N GLU A 244 -25.05 -3.41 12.20
CA GLU A 244 -25.54 -2.23 12.95
C GLU A 244 -24.47 -1.65 13.88
N ARG A 245 -23.58 -2.51 14.41
CA ARG A 245 -22.47 -2.13 15.28
C ARG A 245 -21.22 -1.64 14.54
N ALA A 246 -21.18 -1.81 13.20
CA ALA A 246 -20.02 -1.43 12.41
C ALA A 246 -19.95 0.09 12.18
N GLU A 247 -18.74 0.62 12.17
CA GLU A 247 -18.47 1.91 11.53
C GLU A 247 -18.73 1.75 10.02
N LYS A 248 -19.65 2.57 9.46
CA LYS A 248 -20.14 2.39 8.08
C LYS A 248 -19.13 2.88 7.02
N ALA A 249 -17.91 2.38 7.08
CA ALA A 249 -16.90 2.60 6.05
C ALA A 249 -16.91 1.50 4.96
N TYR A 250 -17.64 0.39 5.19
CA TYR A 250 -17.86 -0.71 4.23
C TYR A 250 -16.58 -1.30 3.63
N MET A 251 -15.47 -1.27 4.36
CA MET A 251 -14.19 -1.81 3.91
C MET A 251 -14.24 -3.33 3.78
N PHE A 252 -13.31 -3.87 3.02
CA PHE A 252 -13.17 -5.30 2.77
C PHE A 252 -11.70 -5.69 2.76
N GLY A 253 -11.36 -6.83 3.39
CA GLY A 253 -10.02 -7.39 3.40
C GLY A 253 -10.05 -8.90 3.14
N ILE A 254 -9.22 -9.37 2.23
CA ILE A 254 -9.05 -10.77 1.90
C ILE A 254 -7.57 -11.15 1.91
N ASP A 255 -7.26 -12.20 2.67
CA ASP A 255 -5.93 -12.77 2.79
C ASP A 255 -5.63 -13.71 1.63
N GLN A 256 -6.53 -14.67 1.37
CA GLN A 256 -6.29 -15.66 0.32
C GLN A 256 -7.57 -16.27 -0.25
N ILE A 257 -7.45 -16.79 -1.46
CA ILE A 257 -8.42 -17.67 -2.11
C ILE A 257 -7.83 -19.08 -2.12
N ILE A 258 -8.59 -20.05 -1.60
CA ILE A 258 -8.17 -21.45 -1.51
C ILE A 258 -9.02 -22.26 -2.50
N LEU A 259 -8.32 -23.01 -3.37
CA LEU A 259 -8.95 -23.99 -4.27
C LEU A 259 -8.53 -25.39 -3.83
N THR A 260 -9.53 -26.25 -3.60
CA THR A 260 -9.31 -27.69 -3.39
C THR A 260 -10.10 -28.48 -4.41
N PRO A 261 -9.49 -29.56 -4.98
CA PRO A 261 -10.14 -30.44 -5.94
C PRO A 261 -11.43 -31.06 -5.40
#